data_a384d4b1e9ea3c6b275c8fd68bf8f152
#
_entry.id   a384d4b1e9ea3c6b275c8fd68bf8f152
#
_cell.length_a   1.000
_cell.length_b   1.000
_cell.length_c   1.000
_cell.angle_alpha   90.00
_cell.angle_beta   90.00
_cell.angle_gamma   90.00
#
_symmetry.space_group_name_H-M   'P 1'
#
loop_
_entity.id
_entity.type
_entity.pdbx_description
1 polymer ?
#
loop_
_entity_poly.entity_id
_entity_poly.type
_entity_poly.pdbx_seq_one_letter_code
_entity_poly.pdbx_strand_id
1 'polypeptide(L)'
;EMKKYILSALTIALMASCNNASPKMDDQPAAGDGNGAGVKIAYVEVDSLMTQYDFAKDYSVTLQKKSNNARNTLTQKGNALQAAVNNFQQKINNNGFQSREQAASVQAALERQQRDLQELQARLEGELANETAKFNEALRDSLQNFLKDYNNDKQFDIILSKAGDNILLAGKKFDITQDVINGLNKRYKPSAKKAEEPKKDEAKK
;
A
#
# COMPACT_ATOMS: atom_id res chain seq x y z
N GLU A 1 42.89 -37.30 -63.36
CA GLU A 1 44.21 -37.71 -62.89
C GLU A 1 44.35 -37.43 -61.40
N MET A 2 44.30 -38.49 -60.66
CA MET A 2 45.39 -38.97 -59.80
C MET A 2 45.92 -37.90 -58.87
N LYS A 3 45.91 -38.06 -57.63
CA LYS A 3 46.49 -39.12 -56.76
C LYS A 3 45.83 -39.05 -55.40
N LYS A 4 45.24 -40.09 -54.92
CA LYS A 4 45.84 -41.21 -54.14
C LYS A 4 46.28 -40.78 -52.74
N TYR A 5 45.44 -41.26 -51.78
CA TYR A 5 45.79 -42.05 -50.62
C TYR A 5 46.98 -41.61 -49.77
N ILE A 6 46.64 -41.28 -48.60
CA ILE A 6 47.29 -41.74 -47.36
C ILE A 6 46.25 -41.41 -46.28
N LEU A 7 45.42 -42.28 -45.92
CA LEU A 7 45.58 -43.39 -44.98
C LEU A 7 46.40 -42.95 -43.74
N SER A 8 45.69 -42.54 -42.77
CA SER A 8 46.13 -42.85 -41.42
C SER A 8 44.87 -42.94 -40.56
N ALA A 9 44.54 -44.15 -40.23
CA ALA A 9 43.59 -44.53 -39.21
C ALA A 9 44.08 -44.03 -37.89
N LEU A 10 43.34 -43.11 -37.31
CA LEU A 10 43.40 -42.88 -35.87
C LEU A 10 41.97 -42.98 -35.36
N THR A 11 41.55 -44.19 -35.15
CA THR A 11 40.37 -44.54 -34.38
C THR A 11 40.62 -44.18 -32.94
N ILE A 12 40.25 -42.98 -32.56
CA ILE A 12 40.06 -42.66 -31.15
C ILE A 12 38.63 -42.94 -30.82
N ALA A 13 38.43 -44.05 -30.13
CA ALA A 13 37.20 -44.40 -29.46
C ALA A 13 36.92 -43.31 -28.40
N LEU A 14 36.14 -42.31 -28.76
CA LEU A 14 35.48 -41.45 -27.78
C LEU A 14 34.29 -42.24 -27.21
N MET A 15 34.55 -42.91 -26.11
CA MET A 15 33.52 -43.37 -25.23
C MET A 15 32.67 -42.17 -24.85
N ALA A 16 31.50 -42.09 -25.46
CA ALA A 16 30.43 -41.22 -24.98
C ALA A 16 29.98 -41.75 -23.62
N SER A 17 30.61 -41.26 -22.59
CA SER A 17 30.08 -41.35 -21.23
C SER A 17 28.93 -40.36 -21.15
N CYS A 18 27.73 -40.79 -21.53
CA CYS A 18 26.52 -40.14 -21.10
C CYS A 18 26.39 -40.37 -19.63
N ASN A 19 27.13 -39.60 -18.86
CA ASN A 19 26.83 -39.44 -17.47
C ASN A 19 25.61 -38.52 -17.39
N ASN A 20 24.46 -39.10 -17.06
CA ASN A 20 23.28 -38.37 -16.62
C ASN A 20 23.61 -37.73 -15.26
N ALA A 21 24.50 -36.74 -15.32
CA ALA A 21 24.63 -35.79 -14.23
C ALA A 21 23.47 -34.81 -14.39
N SER A 22 22.32 -35.13 -13.83
CA SER A 22 21.48 -34.05 -13.29
C SER A 22 22.43 -33.06 -12.60
N PRO A 23 22.30 -31.75 -12.82
CA PRO A 23 23.06 -30.80 -12.03
C PRO A 23 22.68 -31.05 -10.58
N LYS A 24 23.53 -31.82 -9.87
CA LYS A 24 23.52 -31.76 -8.42
C LYS A 24 23.82 -30.30 -8.14
N MET A 25 22.82 -29.60 -7.65
CA MET A 25 23.06 -28.40 -6.88
C MET A 25 24.19 -28.78 -5.94
N ASP A 26 25.32 -28.10 -6.07
CA ASP A 26 26.49 -28.36 -5.23
C ASP A 26 26.01 -28.63 -3.81
N ASP A 27 26.30 -29.85 -3.34
CA ASP A 27 26.34 -30.12 -1.91
C ASP A 27 27.47 -29.24 -1.36
N GLN A 28 27.18 -27.95 -1.23
CA GLN A 28 27.97 -27.10 -0.38
C GLN A 28 27.92 -27.78 0.98
N PRO A 29 29.06 -28.24 1.52
CA PRO A 29 29.03 -28.93 2.80
C PRO A 29 28.23 -28.08 3.75
N ALA A 30 27.19 -28.66 4.31
CA ALA A 30 26.45 -28.04 5.38
C ALA A 30 27.48 -27.44 6.31
N ALA A 31 27.48 -26.12 6.44
CA ALA A 31 28.41 -25.40 7.31
C ALA A 31 28.45 -26.17 8.61
N GLY A 32 29.61 -26.63 8.99
CA GLY A 32 29.86 -27.67 9.95
C GLY A 32 29.03 -27.49 11.22
N ASP A 33 28.85 -28.59 11.93
CA ASP A 33 28.49 -28.64 13.34
C ASP A 33 29.45 -27.76 14.19
N GLY A 34 29.42 -26.46 13.90
CA GLY A 34 29.85 -25.43 14.81
C GLY A 34 28.77 -25.42 15.88
N ASN A 35 29.12 -25.72 17.08
CA ASN A 35 28.35 -25.56 18.32
C ASN A 35 28.00 -24.08 18.54
N GLY A 36 27.38 -23.46 17.53
CA GLY A 36 26.85 -22.10 17.51
C GLY A 36 25.34 -22.21 17.52
N ALA A 37 24.70 -21.62 18.49
CA ALA A 37 23.25 -21.48 18.53
C ALA A 37 22.79 -20.97 17.16
N GLY A 38 22.05 -21.80 16.42
CA GLY A 38 21.59 -21.44 15.07
C GLY A 38 20.78 -20.16 15.12
N VAL A 39 20.93 -19.31 14.10
CA VAL A 39 20.20 -18.03 13.98
C VAL A 39 18.70 -18.29 14.15
N LYS A 40 18.09 -17.65 15.14
CA LYS A 40 16.69 -17.79 15.47
C LYS A 40 15.88 -16.76 14.71
N ILE A 41 15.20 -17.24 13.68
CA ILE A 41 14.41 -16.40 12.76
C ILE A 41 12.92 -16.60 13.02
N ALA A 42 12.16 -15.51 12.90
CA ALA A 42 10.70 -15.51 12.86
C ALA A 42 10.16 -14.60 11.76
N TYR A 43 8.88 -14.73 11.44
CA TYR A 43 8.21 -13.76 10.57
C TYR A 43 6.82 -13.39 11.07
N VAL A 44 6.37 -12.22 10.66
CA VAL A 44 5.02 -11.69 10.87
C VAL A 44 4.39 -11.42 9.51
N GLU A 45 3.20 -11.98 9.28
CA GLU A 45 2.44 -11.78 8.04
C GLU A 45 1.65 -10.48 8.11
N VAL A 46 2.02 -9.51 7.26
CA VAL A 46 1.47 -8.15 7.31
C VAL A 46 -0.01 -8.12 6.92
N ASP A 47 -0.42 -8.93 5.95
CA ASP A 47 -1.82 -8.97 5.51
C ASP A 47 -2.75 -9.47 6.63
N SER A 48 -2.31 -10.49 7.37
CA SER A 48 -3.01 -10.97 8.55
C SER A 48 -3.06 -9.92 9.65
N LEU A 49 -1.97 -9.17 9.84
CA LEU A 49 -1.91 -8.06 10.78
C LEU A 49 -2.94 -6.98 10.41
N MET A 50 -2.98 -6.58 9.13
CA MET A 50 -3.90 -5.54 8.65
C MET A 50 -5.37 -5.92 8.83
N THR A 51 -5.70 -7.20 8.75
CA THR A 51 -7.09 -7.70 8.86
C THR A 51 -7.52 -8.04 10.28
N GLN A 52 -6.59 -8.31 11.20
CA GLN A 52 -6.89 -8.82 12.54
C GLN A 52 -6.46 -7.89 13.68
N TYR A 53 -5.56 -6.94 13.44
CA TYR A 53 -5.17 -5.96 14.44
C TYR A 53 -6.24 -4.88 14.57
N ASP A 54 -6.81 -4.71 15.77
CA ASP A 54 -7.95 -3.82 16.00
C ASP A 54 -7.66 -2.35 15.66
N PHE A 55 -6.45 -1.87 15.94
CA PHE A 55 -6.02 -0.55 15.50
C PHE A 55 -6.08 -0.40 13.97
N ALA A 56 -5.60 -1.40 13.23
CA ALA A 56 -5.60 -1.36 11.76
C ALA A 56 -7.03 -1.36 11.21
N LYS A 57 -7.92 -2.18 11.80
CA LYS A 57 -9.36 -2.20 11.46
C LYS A 57 -10.03 -0.85 11.70
N ASP A 58 -9.88 -0.28 12.88
CA ASP A 58 -10.48 1.00 13.26
C ASP A 58 -9.98 2.14 12.37
N TYR A 59 -8.70 2.10 12.06
CA TYR A 59 -8.11 3.11 11.18
C TYR A 59 -8.58 2.97 9.72
N SER A 60 -8.69 1.74 9.22
CA SER A 60 -9.25 1.45 7.90
C SER A 60 -10.67 2.01 7.74
N VAL A 61 -11.52 1.81 8.76
CA VAL A 61 -12.87 2.39 8.79
C VAL A 61 -12.82 3.93 8.76
N THR A 62 -11.89 4.52 9.49
CA THR A 62 -11.72 5.98 9.51
C THR A 62 -11.27 6.53 8.16
N LEU A 63 -10.28 5.89 7.51
CA LEU A 63 -9.82 6.26 6.17
C LEU A 63 -10.94 6.11 5.13
N GLN A 64 -11.71 5.03 5.21
CA GLN A 64 -12.84 4.81 4.30
C GLN A 64 -13.91 5.91 4.45
N LYS A 65 -14.23 6.32 5.68
CA LYS A 65 -15.16 7.43 5.93
C LYS A 65 -14.62 8.74 5.35
N LYS A 66 -13.36 9.07 5.60
CA LYS A 66 -12.73 10.29 5.04
C LYS A 66 -12.74 10.29 3.52
N SER A 67 -12.38 9.16 2.90
CA SER A 67 -12.41 9.00 1.44
C SER A 67 -13.83 9.17 0.87
N ASN A 68 -14.83 8.56 1.50
CA ASN A 68 -16.23 8.71 1.06
C ASN A 68 -16.71 10.15 1.22
N ASN A 69 -16.38 10.82 2.31
CA ASN A 69 -16.73 12.23 2.53
C ASN A 69 -16.07 13.15 1.51
N ALA A 70 -14.78 12.94 1.22
CA ALA A 70 -14.06 13.69 0.19
C ALA A 70 -14.72 13.51 -1.18
N ARG A 71 -15.02 12.28 -1.58
CA ARG A 71 -15.70 11.96 -2.84
C ARG A 71 -17.07 12.62 -2.92
N ASN A 72 -17.87 12.51 -1.88
CA ASN A 72 -19.21 13.11 -1.84
C ASN A 72 -19.15 14.64 -1.96
N THR A 73 -18.20 15.27 -1.26
CA THR A 73 -17.99 16.71 -1.33
C THR A 73 -17.61 17.16 -2.74
N LEU A 74 -16.66 16.46 -3.37
CA LEU A 74 -16.24 16.76 -4.75
C LEU A 74 -17.40 16.55 -5.74
N THR A 75 -18.14 15.47 -5.60
CA THR A 75 -19.32 15.19 -6.45
C THR A 75 -20.37 16.30 -6.32
N GLN A 76 -20.72 16.72 -5.09
CA GLN A 76 -21.69 17.78 -4.86
C GLN A 76 -21.23 19.12 -5.47
N LYS A 77 -19.98 19.50 -5.25
CA LYS A 77 -19.40 20.73 -5.81
C LYS A 77 -19.30 20.68 -7.34
N GLY A 78 -18.90 19.53 -7.90
CA GLY A 78 -18.87 19.33 -9.35
C GLY A 78 -20.24 19.44 -10.00
N ASN A 79 -21.27 18.80 -9.40
CA ASN A 79 -22.65 18.89 -9.90
C ASN A 79 -23.19 20.32 -9.80
N ALA A 80 -22.87 21.03 -8.73
CA ALA A 80 -23.29 22.44 -8.58
C ALA A 80 -22.64 23.34 -9.63
N LEU A 81 -21.35 23.16 -9.90
CA LEU A 81 -20.65 23.89 -10.96
C LEU A 81 -21.25 23.58 -12.34
N GLN A 82 -21.49 22.30 -12.64
CA GLN A 82 -22.10 21.89 -13.92
C GLN A 82 -23.50 22.52 -14.11
N ALA A 83 -24.33 22.54 -13.06
CA ALA A 83 -25.64 23.18 -13.10
C ALA A 83 -25.52 24.70 -13.33
N ALA A 84 -24.56 25.36 -12.69
CA ALA A 84 -24.29 26.76 -12.86
C ALA A 84 -23.82 27.09 -14.28
N VAL A 85 -22.95 26.29 -14.87
CA VAL A 85 -22.50 26.42 -16.27
C VAL A 85 -23.67 26.26 -17.24
N ASN A 86 -24.51 25.26 -17.04
CA ASN A 86 -25.70 25.01 -17.87
C ASN A 86 -26.67 26.20 -17.79
N ASN A 87 -26.91 26.73 -16.59
CA ASN A 87 -27.76 27.95 -16.41
C ASN A 87 -27.18 29.15 -17.10
N PHE A 88 -25.87 29.39 -16.98
CA PHE A 88 -25.18 30.47 -17.68
C PHE A 88 -25.35 30.35 -19.20
N GLN A 89 -25.14 29.16 -19.76
CA GLN A 89 -25.29 28.91 -21.19
C GLN A 89 -26.74 29.16 -21.66
N GLN A 90 -27.73 28.71 -20.88
CA GLN A 90 -29.14 29.00 -21.19
C GLN A 90 -29.45 30.52 -21.20
N LYS A 91 -28.91 31.25 -20.21
CA LYS A 91 -29.08 32.72 -20.17
C LYS A 91 -28.42 33.42 -21.35
N ILE A 92 -27.24 32.99 -21.80
CA ILE A 92 -26.62 33.53 -23.01
C ILE A 92 -27.49 33.27 -24.22
N ASN A 93 -27.97 32.03 -24.41
CA ASN A 93 -28.77 31.66 -25.58
C ASN A 93 -30.12 32.39 -25.65
N ASN A 94 -30.69 32.72 -24.51
CA ASN A 94 -32.01 33.36 -24.40
C ASN A 94 -31.92 34.86 -24.18
N ASN A 95 -30.75 35.50 -24.36
CA ASN A 95 -30.51 36.93 -24.06
C ASN A 95 -30.96 37.32 -22.64
N GLY A 96 -30.81 36.42 -21.68
CA GLY A 96 -31.31 36.56 -20.32
C GLY A 96 -30.44 37.39 -19.37
N PHE A 97 -29.39 38.06 -19.88
CA PHE A 97 -28.57 39.01 -19.11
C PHE A 97 -28.99 40.46 -19.41
N GLN A 98 -29.06 41.26 -18.36
CA GLN A 98 -29.43 42.67 -18.47
C GLN A 98 -28.31 43.53 -19.09
N SER A 99 -27.06 43.11 -18.90
CA SER A 99 -25.90 43.79 -19.46
C SER A 99 -24.74 42.83 -19.73
N ARG A 100 -23.75 43.24 -20.55
CA ARG A 100 -22.52 42.50 -20.80
C ARG A 100 -21.68 42.37 -19.53
N GLU A 101 -21.69 43.38 -18.67
CA GLU A 101 -20.98 43.39 -17.39
C GLU A 101 -21.54 42.31 -16.43
N GLN A 102 -22.85 42.12 -16.42
CA GLN A 102 -23.49 41.05 -15.64
C GLN A 102 -23.09 39.67 -16.16
N ALA A 103 -23.07 39.46 -17.48
CA ALA A 103 -22.62 38.20 -18.05
C ALA A 103 -21.15 37.93 -17.74
N ALA A 104 -20.28 38.92 -17.87
CA ALA A 104 -18.86 38.83 -17.54
C ALA A 104 -18.62 38.52 -16.05
N SER A 105 -19.40 39.12 -15.15
CA SER A 105 -19.33 38.85 -13.71
C SER A 105 -19.67 37.39 -13.38
N VAL A 106 -20.73 36.88 -14.01
CA VAL A 106 -21.14 35.44 -13.80
C VAL A 106 -20.09 34.53 -14.39
N GLN A 107 -19.54 34.80 -15.56
CA GLN A 107 -18.45 34.01 -16.12
C GLN A 107 -17.23 33.96 -15.19
N ALA A 108 -16.79 35.13 -14.69
CA ALA A 108 -15.67 35.20 -13.75
C ALA A 108 -15.94 34.40 -12.45
N ALA A 109 -17.20 34.39 -11.97
CA ALA A 109 -17.60 33.58 -10.82
C ALA A 109 -17.50 32.07 -11.11
N LEU A 110 -17.93 31.62 -12.30
CA LEU A 110 -17.78 30.22 -12.73
C LEU A 110 -16.32 29.78 -12.83
N GLU A 111 -15.47 30.62 -13.42
CA GLU A 111 -14.04 30.36 -13.49
C GLU A 111 -13.40 30.27 -12.10
N ARG A 112 -13.85 31.11 -11.16
CA ARG A 112 -13.41 30.98 -9.75
C ARG A 112 -13.87 29.67 -9.13
N GLN A 113 -15.14 29.32 -9.27
CA GLN A 113 -15.66 28.05 -8.75
C GLN A 113 -14.93 26.83 -9.31
N GLN A 114 -14.51 26.87 -10.57
CA GLN A 114 -13.72 25.83 -11.19
C GLN A 114 -12.32 25.72 -10.55
N ARG A 115 -11.64 26.83 -10.32
CA ARG A 115 -10.34 26.86 -9.61
C ARG A 115 -10.50 26.34 -8.19
N ASP A 116 -11.50 26.82 -7.45
CA ASP A 116 -11.79 26.40 -6.08
C ASP A 116 -12.04 24.89 -5.99
N LEU A 117 -12.72 24.30 -6.99
CA LEU A 117 -12.94 22.85 -7.05
C LEU A 117 -11.64 22.08 -7.26
N GLN A 118 -10.73 22.57 -8.13
CA GLN A 118 -9.43 21.96 -8.36
C GLN A 118 -8.55 22.04 -7.09
N GLU A 119 -8.53 23.19 -6.42
CA GLU A 119 -7.81 23.38 -5.16
C GLU A 119 -8.36 22.48 -4.05
N LEU A 120 -9.69 22.37 -3.96
CA LEU A 120 -10.36 21.47 -3.02
C LEU A 120 -9.95 20.01 -3.26
N GLN A 121 -9.93 19.57 -4.53
CA GLN A 121 -9.51 18.22 -4.88
C GLN A 121 -8.07 17.96 -4.43
N ALA A 122 -7.14 18.83 -4.81
CA ALA A 122 -5.72 18.67 -4.44
C ALA A 122 -5.54 18.65 -2.91
N ARG A 123 -6.28 19.50 -2.18
CA ARG A 123 -6.24 19.54 -0.72
C ARG A 123 -6.76 18.23 -0.11
N LEU A 124 -7.90 17.72 -0.56
CA LEU A 124 -8.48 16.48 -0.03
C LEU A 124 -7.62 15.24 -0.34
N GLU A 125 -6.98 15.19 -1.51
CA GLU A 125 -6.01 14.16 -1.87
C GLU A 125 -4.78 14.22 -0.95
N GLY A 126 -4.26 15.42 -0.70
CA GLY A 126 -3.15 15.64 0.23
C GLY A 126 -3.49 15.26 1.67
N GLU A 127 -4.70 15.58 2.14
CA GLU A 127 -5.18 15.20 3.47
C GLU A 127 -5.27 13.68 3.62
N LEU A 128 -5.79 12.94 2.61
CA LEU A 128 -5.86 11.48 2.62
C LEU A 128 -4.49 10.83 2.58
N ALA A 129 -3.57 11.37 1.75
CA ALA A 129 -2.20 10.88 1.70
C ALA A 129 -1.47 11.06 3.04
N ASN A 130 -1.62 12.23 3.66
CA ASN A 130 -1.07 12.53 4.99
C ASN A 130 -1.63 11.58 6.06
N GLU A 131 -2.92 11.32 6.02
CA GLU A 131 -3.56 10.41 6.98
C GLU A 131 -3.03 8.99 6.81
N THR A 132 -2.89 8.52 5.57
CA THR A 132 -2.31 7.21 5.27
C THR A 132 -0.86 7.10 5.75
N ALA A 133 -0.06 8.15 5.57
CA ALA A 133 1.32 8.20 6.06
C ALA A 133 1.38 8.08 7.60
N LYS A 134 0.53 8.83 8.32
CA LYS A 134 0.41 8.76 9.78
C LYS A 134 -0.01 7.38 10.27
N PHE A 135 -0.93 6.74 9.54
CA PHE A 135 -1.32 5.37 9.86
C PHE A 135 -0.15 4.40 9.75
N ASN A 136 0.57 4.45 8.63
CA ASN A 136 1.70 3.55 8.40
C ASN A 136 2.81 3.75 9.45
N GLU A 137 3.06 4.99 9.85
CA GLU A 137 3.99 5.32 10.92
C GLU A 137 3.54 4.74 12.26
N ALA A 138 2.30 5.02 12.68
CA ALA A 138 1.75 4.54 13.94
C ALA A 138 1.67 3.00 14.00
N LEU A 139 1.35 2.35 12.88
CA LEU A 139 1.34 0.90 12.77
C LEU A 139 2.75 0.32 12.97
N ARG A 140 3.74 0.89 12.26
CA ARG A 140 5.13 0.50 12.37
C ARG A 140 5.65 0.67 13.79
N ASP A 141 5.39 1.82 14.41
CA ASP A 141 5.84 2.12 15.77
C ASP A 141 5.21 1.18 16.78
N SER A 142 3.90 0.91 16.67
CA SER A 142 3.21 -0.04 17.52
C SER A 142 3.80 -1.44 17.40
N LEU A 143 4.07 -1.89 16.17
CA LEU A 143 4.65 -3.19 15.91
C LEU A 143 6.09 -3.29 16.44
N GLN A 144 6.93 -2.30 16.15
CA GLN A 144 8.33 -2.30 16.61
C GLN A 144 8.44 -2.25 18.12
N ASN A 145 7.63 -1.42 18.79
CA ASN A 145 7.62 -1.33 20.25
C ASN A 145 7.14 -2.65 20.88
N PHE A 146 6.09 -3.24 20.32
CA PHE A 146 5.64 -4.56 20.76
C PHE A 146 6.72 -5.63 20.59
N LEU A 147 7.34 -5.70 19.40
CA LEU A 147 8.37 -6.71 19.11
C LEU A 147 9.62 -6.56 19.99
N LYS A 148 10.03 -5.35 20.34
CA LYS A 148 11.12 -5.16 21.31
C LYS A 148 10.83 -5.84 22.63
N ASP A 149 9.64 -5.62 23.19
CA ASP A 149 9.26 -6.22 24.47
C ASP A 149 9.07 -7.76 24.34
N TYR A 150 8.40 -8.19 23.28
CA TYR A 150 8.15 -9.59 22.99
C TYR A 150 9.46 -10.40 22.83
N ASN A 151 10.46 -9.76 22.23
CA ASN A 151 11.73 -10.41 21.96
C ASN A 151 12.65 -10.52 23.19
N ASN A 152 12.37 -9.83 24.28
CA ASN A 152 13.13 -9.97 25.54
C ASN A 152 13.11 -11.45 26.03
N ASP A 153 11.95 -12.09 25.92
CA ASP A 153 11.78 -13.49 26.35
C ASP A 153 12.05 -14.49 25.21
N LYS A 154 11.78 -14.10 23.98
CA LYS A 154 11.82 -15.01 22.81
C LYS A 154 13.20 -15.11 22.18
N GLN A 155 13.99 -14.05 22.25
CA GLN A 155 15.38 -13.99 21.78
C GLN A 155 15.55 -14.43 20.31
N PHE A 156 14.72 -13.90 19.43
CA PHE A 156 14.93 -14.00 17.98
C PHE A 156 16.08 -13.07 17.56
N ASP A 157 16.95 -13.56 16.70
CA ASP A 157 18.00 -12.76 16.08
C ASP A 157 17.42 -11.88 14.96
N ILE A 158 16.43 -12.39 14.23
CA ILE A 158 15.79 -11.71 13.12
C ILE A 158 14.28 -11.97 13.15
N ILE A 159 13.50 -10.89 13.04
CA ILE A 159 12.06 -10.96 12.80
C ILE A 159 11.78 -10.26 11.48
N LEU A 160 11.27 -10.99 10.49
CA LEU A 160 10.99 -10.52 9.15
C LEU A 160 9.52 -10.14 9.01
N SER A 161 9.23 -9.15 8.16
CA SER A 161 7.86 -8.91 7.69
C SER A 161 7.61 -9.76 6.45
N LYS A 162 6.50 -10.49 6.41
CA LYS A 162 6.01 -11.16 5.21
C LYS A 162 4.88 -10.34 4.62
N ALA A 163 5.13 -9.73 3.46
CA ALA A 163 4.18 -8.90 2.74
C ALA A 163 4.31 -9.15 1.23
N GLY A 164 3.23 -9.44 0.55
CA GLY A 164 3.27 -9.79 -0.87
C GLY A 164 4.26 -10.93 -1.12
N ASP A 165 5.16 -10.75 -2.10
CA ASP A 165 6.09 -11.78 -2.57
C ASP A 165 7.52 -11.65 -1.99
N ASN A 166 7.73 -10.85 -0.95
CA ASN A 166 9.06 -10.64 -0.38
C ASN A 166 9.62 -11.91 0.31
N ILE A 167 8.75 -12.82 0.76
CA ILE A 167 9.10 -14.14 1.29
C ILE A 167 8.22 -15.16 0.55
N LEU A 168 8.80 -15.86 -0.42
CA LEU A 168 8.09 -16.82 -1.25
C LEU A 168 7.68 -18.08 -0.50
N LEU A 169 8.51 -18.54 0.44
CA LEU A 169 8.25 -19.74 1.23
C LEU A 169 8.85 -19.59 2.63
N ALA A 170 8.05 -19.87 3.63
CA ALA A 170 8.51 -19.96 5.00
C ALA A 170 7.75 -21.09 5.74
N GLY A 171 8.46 -21.83 6.57
CA GLY A 171 7.84 -22.88 7.39
C GLY A 171 6.96 -22.27 8.50
N LYS A 172 5.83 -22.89 8.79
CA LYS A 172 4.89 -22.44 9.84
C LYS A 172 5.52 -22.31 11.23
N LYS A 173 6.58 -23.07 11.51
CA LYS A 173 7.29 -23.01 12.80
C LYS A 173 7.97 -21.67 13.07
N PHE A 174 8.16 -20.84 12.03
CA PHE A 174 8.74 -19.50 12.12
C PHE A 174 7.67 -18.41 12.19
N ASP A 175 6.40 -18.77 12.08
CA ASP A 175 5.28 -17.84 12.09
C ASP A 175 4.92 -17.43 13.52
N ILE A 176 5.11 -16.15 13.85
CA ILE A 176 4.71 -15.56 15.12
C ILE A 176 3.54 -14.58 14.96
N THR A 177 2.91 -14.55 13.80
CA THR A 177 1.88 -13.55 13.43
C THR A 177 0.76 -13.51 14.47
N GLN A 178 0.21 -14.66 14.86
CA GLN A 178 -0.92 -14.70 15.78
C GLN A 178 -0.55 -14.24 17.20
N ASP A 179 0.65 -14.57 17.67
CA ASP A 179 1.14 -14.11 18.97
C ASP A 179 1.28 -12.57 18.97
N VAL A 180 1.84 -12.02 17.88
CA VAL A 180 2.00 -10.59 17.70
C VAL A 180 0.65 -9.87 17.67
N ILE A 181 -0.31 -10.36 16.87
CA ILE A 181 -1.66 -9.79 16.77
C ILE A 181 -2.35 -9.81 18.14
N ASN A 182 -2.31 -10.94 18.83
CA ASN A 182 -2.93 -11.08 20.15
C ASN A 182 -2.32 -10.12 21.17
N GLY A 183 -1.00 -9.97 21.13
CA GLY A 183 -0.29 -9.05 22.01
C GLY A 183 -0.57 -7.57 21.71
N LEU A 184 -0.59 -7.20 20.43
CA LEU A 184 -0.95 -5.86 19.99
C LEU A 184 -2.40 -5.51 20.37
N ASN A 185 -3.35 -6.42 20.15
CA ASN A 185 -4.75 -6.20 20.51
C ASN A 185 -4.96 -6.04 22.02
N LYS A 186 -4.19 -6.76 22.86
CA LYS A 186 -4.20 -6.55 24.31
C LYS A 186 -3.71 -5.16 24.74
N ARG A 187 -2.78 -4.58 23.98
CA ARG A 187 -2.22 -3.23 24.26
C ARG A 187 -3.06 -2.12 23.67
N TYR A 188 -3.80 -2.41 22.60
CA TYR A 188 -4.61 -1.42 21.91
C TYR A 188 -5.80 -0.98 22.79
N LYS A 189 -5.90 0.33 22.95
CA LYS A 189 -7.09 0.98 23.55
C LYS A 189 -7.68 1.85 22.47
N PRO A 190 -8.91 1.55 22.01
CA PRO A 190 -9.59 2.42 21.05
C PRO A 190 -9.59 3.84 21.60
N SER A 191 -9.00 4.79 20.88
CA SER A 191 -9.14 6.18 21.25
C SER A 191 -10.61 6.54 21.01
N ALA A 192 -11.31 6.94 22.03
CA ALA A 192 -12.63 7.54 21.93
C ALA A 192 -12.54 8.92 21.25
N LYS A 193 -11.99 8.98 20.03
CA LYS A 193 -12.18 10.13 19.15
C LYS A 193 -13.62 10.05 18.67
N LYS A 194 -14.49 10.69 19.47
CA LYS A 194 -15.79 11.18 19.08
C LYS A 194 -15.69 11.64 17.63
N ALA A 195 -16.48 11.02 16.74
CA ALA A 195 -16.70 11.56 15.41
C ALA A 195 -17.08 13.04 15.60
N GLU A 196 -16.22 13.95 15.17
CA GLU A 196 -16.65 15.33 15.00
C GLU A 196 -17.68 15.29 13.87
N GLU A 197 -18.95 15.36 14.26
CA GLU A 197 -20.03 15.71 13.35
C GLU A 197 -19.65 17.03 12.69
N PRO A 198 -19.81 17.17 11.36
CA PRO A 198 -19.59 18.43 10.69
C PRO A 198 -20.52 19.46 11.34
N LYS A 199 -19.93 20.50 11.93
CA LYS A 199 -20.69 21.68 12.37
C LYS A 199 -21.50 22.16 11.18
N LYS A 200 -22.82 22.06 11.28
CA LYS A 200 -23.73 22.80 10.43
C LYS A 200 -23.41 24.28 10.62
N ASP A 201 -22.85 24.89 9.60
CA ASP A 201 -22.80 26.35 9.53
C ASP A 201 -24.25 26.84 9.54
N GLU A 202 -24.67 27.33 10.71
CA GLU A 202 -25.91 28.10 10.81
C GLU A 202 -25.68 29.37 9.99
N ALA A 203 -26.30 29.42 8.81
CA ALA A 203 -26.47 30.64 8.07
C ALA A 203 -27.21 31.65 8.95
N LYS A 204 -26.49 32.61 9.52
CA LYS A 204 -27.08 33.82 10.08
C LYS A 204 -27.73 34.60 8.96
N LYS A 205 -29.03 34.87 9.20
CA LYS A 205 -29.87 35.79 8.44
C LYS A 205 -29.24 37.18 8.20
#